data_a6b46ba717c7b745bf2f06e3d621f6ed
#
_entry.id   a6b46ba717c7b745bf2f06e3d621f6ed
#
_cell.length_a   1.000
_cell.length_b   1.000
_cell.length_c   1.000
_cell.angle_alpha   90.00
_cell.angle_beta   90.00
_cell.angle_gamma   90.00
#
_symmetry.space_group_name_H-M   'P 1'
#
loop_
_entity.id
_entity.type
_entity.pdbx_description
1 polymer ?
#
loop_
_entity_poly.entity_id
_entity_poly.type
_entity_poly.pdbx_seq_one_letter_code
_entity_poly.pdbx_strand_id
1 'polypeptide(L)'
;MRQDLSLRLEQFKKQYVADEAVRSRIAEPPVKFIGDEIMELAVAALLQGENVLLSGGKATGKNILADNLAWLFRRPVYTVSFHVNTDSSTLIGTDTFTGGEVRLRRGPVALAAQYGGFCILDEINMAKNDAVAVLHSALDYRRLIDV
;
A
#
# COMPACT_ATOMS: atom_id res chain seq x y z
N MET A 1 -0.24 22.05 4.87
CA MET A 1 0.99 21.21 4.99
C MET A 1 2.20 22.12 5.08
N ARG A 2 3.16 21.79 5.94
CA ARG A 2 4.39 22.56 6.09
C ARG A 2 5.17 22.62 4.79
N GLN A 3 5.84 23.74 4.54
CA GLN A 3 6.53 23.98 3.28
C GLN A 3 7.66 22.99 2.99
N ASP A 4 8.40 22.58 4.02
CA ASP A 4 9.48 21.58 3.89
C ASP A 4 8.96 20.22 3.46
N LEU A 5 7.83 19.77 4.00
CA LEU A 5 7.18 18.52 3.59
C LEU A 5 6.64 18.60 2.16
N SER A 6 6.05 19.74 1.79
CA SER A 6 5.57 19.95 0.43
C SER A 6 6.69 19.86 -0.60
N LEU A 7 7.85 20.46 -0.32
CA LEU A 7 9.02 20.38 -1.19
C LEU A 7 9.54 18.94 -1.33
N ARG A 8 9.66 18.22 -0.22
CA ARG A 8 10.10 16.82 -0.23
C ARG A 8 9.12 15.93 -0.99
N LEU A 9 7.83 16.17 -0.83
CA LEU A 9 6.79 15.43 -1.56
C LEU A 9 6.87 15.68 -3.07
N GLU A 10 7.10 16.91 -3.50
CA GLU A 10 7.30 17.24 -4.92
C GLU A 10 8.56 16.58 -5.47
N GLN A 11 9.65 16.54 -4.70
CA GLN A 11 10.88 15.84 -5.08
C GLN A 11 10.63 14.34 -5.23
N PHE A 12 9.89 13.73 -4.30
CA PHE A 12 9.50 12.33 -4.37
C PHE A 12 8.71 12.03 -5.65
N LYS A 13 7.71 12.82 -5.96
CA LYS A 13 6.89 12.63 -7.18
C LYS A 13 7.70 12.74 -8.46
N LYS A 14 8.71 13.60 -8.50
CA LYS A 14 9.61 13.74 -9.65
C LYS A 14 10.57 12.56 -9.78
N GLN A 15 11.06 12.05 -8.65
CA GLN A 15 12.02 10.94 -8.61
C GLN A 15 11.36 9.61 -8.91
N TYR A 16 10.13 9.39 -8.43
CA TYR A 16 9.40 8.13 -8.52
C TYR A 16 8.14 8.28 -9.36
N VAL A 17 8.30 8.42 -10.65
CA VAL A 17 7.18 8.44 -11.59
C VAL A 17 6.62 7.03 -11.75
N ALA A 18 5.30 6.88 -11.66
CA ALA A 18 4.65 5.59 -11.79
C ALA A 18 4.78 5.03 -13.21
N ASP A 19 4.96 3.71 -13.30
CA ASP A 19 4.92 2.98 -14.57
C ASP A 19 3.57 3.22 -15.27
N GLU A 20 3.61 3.35 -16.59
CA GLU A 20 2.41 3.58 -17.41
C GLU A 20 1.37 2.47 -17.23
N ALA A 21 1.82 1.22 -17.06
CA ALA A 21 0.96 0.06 -16.88
C ALA A 21 0.04 0.16 -15.64
N VAL A 22 0.40 0.96 -14.63
CA VAL A 22 -0.35 1.09 -13.38
C VAL A 22 -0.90 2.49 -13.13
N ARG A 23 -0.79 3.40 -14.08
CA ARG A 23 -1.31 4.77 -13.91
C ARG A 23 -2.81 4.83 -13.66
N SER A 24 -3.58 3.89 -14.19
CA SER A 24 -5.02 3.81 -13.95
C SER A 24 -5.39 3.52 -12.48
N ARG A 25 -4.43 3.03 -11.70
CA ARG A 25 -4.60 2.82 -10.26
C ARG A 25 -4.31 4.06 -9.41
N ILE A 26 -3.91 5.15 -10.05
CA ILE A 26 -3.68 6.44 -9.41
C ILE A 26 -4.88 7.31 -9.70
N ALA A 27 -5.78 7.41 -8.73
CA ALA A 27 -7.02 8.16 -8.89
C ALA A 27 -7.21 9.14 -7.73
N GLU A 28 -7.72 10.32 -8.05
CA GLU A 28 -8.12 11.27 -7.03
C GLU A 28 -9.27 10.69 -6.22
N PRO A 29 -9.14 10.62 -4.88
CA PRO A 29 -10.19 10.08 -4.04
C PRO A 29 -11.42 11.00 -4.08
N PRO A 30 -12.64 10.41 -4.08
CA PRO A 30 -13.88 11.20 -4.14
C PRO A 30 -14.13 12.02 -2.87
N VAL A 31 -13.50 11.63 -1.76
CA VAL A 31 -13.64 12.29 -0.46
C VAL A 31 -12.28 12.76 0.01
N LYS A 32 -12.16 14.03 0.29
CA LYS A 32 -10.95 14.63 0.83
C LYS A 32 -10.88 14.41 2.34
N PHE A 33 -9.73 13.96 2.83
CA PHE A 33 -9.49 13.82 4.27
C PHE A 33 -9.28 15.20 4.90
N ILE A 34 -9.93 15.41 6.05
CA ILE A 34 -9.81 16.63 6.84
C ILE A 34 -9.06 16.30 8.13
N GLY A 35 -7.90 16.89 8.34
CA GLY A 35 -7.05 16.63 9.50
C GLY A 35 -5.58 16.85 9.18
N ASP A 36 -5.15 18.11 9.13
CA ASP A 36 -3.83 18.51 8.65
C ASP A 36 -2.69 17.91 9.46
N GLU A 37 -2.80 17.85 10.79
CA GLU A 37 -1.75 17.30 11.65
C GLU A 37 -1.49 15.83 11.39
N ILE A 38 -2.55 15.03 11.29
CA ILE A 38 -2.45 13.59 11.02
C ILE A 38 -1.89 13.36 9.61
N MET A 39 -2.36 14.15 8.65
CA MET A 39 -1.87 14.07 7.27
C MET A 39 -0.37 14.39 7.19
N GLU A 40 0.09 15.44 7.83
CA GLU A 40 1.50 15.84 7.85
C GLU A 40 2.37 14.79 8.53
N LEU A 41 1.92 14.23 9.64
CA LEU A 41 2.64 13.19 10.35
C LEU A 41 2.80 11.93 9.47
N ALA A 42 1.72 11.51 8.81
CA ALA A 42 1.75 10.36 7.90
C ALA A 42 2.66 10.61 6.70
N VAL A 43 2.58 11.79 6.08
CA VAL A 43 3.46 12.16 4.96
C VAL A 43 4.93 12.15 5.39
N ALA A 44 5.25 12.71 6.56
CA ALA A 44 6.61 12.71 7.09
C ALA A 44 7.15 11.30 7.31
N ALA A 45 6.36 10.40 7.90
CA ALA A 45 6.72 9.01 8.12
C ALA A 45 6.96 8.26 6.79
N LEU A 46 6.06 8.40 5.84
CA LEU A 46 6.17 7.77 4.52
C LEU A 46 7.38 8.27 3.72
N LEU A 47 7.69 9.55 3.79
CA LEU A 47 8.89 10.11 3.15
C LEU A 47 10.20 9.58 3.76
N GLN A 48 10.17 9.13 5.01
CA GLN A 48 11.30 8.44 5.66
C GLN A 48 11.36 6.94 5.30
N GLY A 49 10.40 6.42 4.56
CA GLY A 49 10.33 5.00 4.21
C GLY A 49 9.69 4.14 5.31
N GLU A 50 9.01 4.75 6.28
CA GLU A 50 8.35 4.03 7.35
C GLU A 50 6.99 3.48 6.93
N ASN A 51 6.58 2.38 7.56
CA ASN A 51 5.22 1.89 7.48
C ASN A 51 4.33 2.67 8.45
N VAL A 52 3.06 2.87 8.08
CA VAL A 52 2.11 3.61 8.90
C VAL A 52 0.99 2.67 9.36
N LEU A 53 0.76 2.62 10.66
CA LEU A 53 -0.37 1.92 11.25
C LEU A 53 -1.44 2.93 11.64
N LEU A 54 -2.63 2.80 11.04
CA LEU A 54 -3.79 3.62 11.38
C LEU A 54 -4.69 2.85 12.35
N SER A 55 -4.80 3.35 13.57
CA SER A 55 -5.64 2.78 14.61
C SER A 55 -6.73 3.76 15.00
N GLY A 56 -7.92 3.25 15.26
CA GLY A 56 -9.06 4.07 15.67
C GLY A 56 -10.37 3.30 15.55
N GLY A 57 -11.45 3.92 16.03
CA GLY A 57 -12.79 3.35 15.96
C GLY A 57 -13.30 3.15 14.53
N LYS A 58 -14.43 2.49 14.40
CA LYS A 58 -15.12 2.37 13.11
C LYS A 58 -15.53 3.75 12.60
N ALA A 59 -15.53 3.89 11.27
CA ALA A 59 -15.97 5.11 10.58
C ALA A 59 -15.21 6.40 10.99
N THR A 60 -13.92 6.29 11.37
CA THR A 60 -13.07 7.43 11.72
C THR A 60 -12.28 8.00 10.54
N GLY A 61 -12.50 7.49 9.32
CA GLY A 61 -11.85 8.00 8.11
C GLY A 61 -10.49 7.39 7.80
N LYS A 62 -10.13 6.24 8.39
CA LYS A 62 -8.82 5.58 8.14
C LYS A 62 -8.61 5.26 6.66
N ASN A 63 -9.59 4.70 5.98
CA ASN A 63 -9.50 4.39 4.55
C ASN A 63 -9.43 5.66 3.69
N ILE A 64 -10.18 6.68 4.06
CA ILE A 64 -10.13 7.99 3.38
C ILE A 64 -8.74 8.59 3.50
N LEU A 65 -8.13 8.55 4.68
CA LEU A 65 -6.75 9.02 4.88
C LEU A 65 -5.78 8.24 4.00
N ALA A 66 -5.86 6.91 3.97
CA ALA A 66 -4.98 6.07 3.17
C ALA A 66 -5.09 6.38 1.66
N ASP A 67 -6.30 6.53 1.15
CA ASP A 67 -6.53 6.88 -0.26
C ASP A 67 -5.99 8.28 -0.60
N ASN A 68 -6.18 9.25 0.29
CA ASN A 68 -5.65 10.59 0.12
C ASN A 68 -4.11 10.62 0.15
N LEU A 69 -3.48 9.83 1.02
CA LEU A 69 -2.02 9.70 1.06
C LEU A 69 -1.48 9.14 -0.26
N ALA A 70 -2.06 8.06 -0.76
CA ALA A 70 -1.64 7.46 -2.03
C ALA A 70 -1.76 8.46 -3.18
N TRP A 71 -2.82 9.24 -3.23
CA TRP A 71 -3.01 10.30 -4.22
C TRP A 71 -1.97 11.41 -4.09
N LEU A 72 -1.66 11.86 -2.88
CA LEU A 72 -0.60 12.86 -2.64
C LEU A 72 0.76 12.40 -3.18
N PHE A 73 1.10 11.15 -3.00
CA PHE A 73 2.35 10.56 -3.48
C PHE A 73 2.32 10.17 -4.96
N ARG A 74 1.16 10.22 -5.61
CA ARG A 74 0.97 9.76 -7.00
C ARG A 74 1.45 8.34 -7.22
N ARG A 75 1.07 7.45 -6.31
CA ARG A 75 1.42 6.02 -6.38
C ARG A 75 0.18 5.16 -6.57
N PRO A 76 0.32 4.02 -7.28
CA PRO A 76 -0.78 3.07 -7.42
C PRO A 76 -1.16 2.46 -6.09
N VAL A 77 -2.43 2.08 -5.95
CA VAL A 77 -2.99 1.52 -4.71
C VAL A 77 -3.36 0.06 -4.92
N TYR A 78 -2.97 -0.76 -3.96
CA TYR A 78 -3.33 -2.17 -3.86
C TYR A 78 -3.89 -2.42 -2.47
N THR A 79 -5.14 -2.89 -2.39
CA THR A 79 -5.83 -3.07 -1.11
C THR A 79 -6.06 -4.54 -0.82
N VAL A 80 -5.80 -4.93 0.43
CA VAL A 80 -6.14 -6.24 0.98
C VAL A 80 -7.08 -6.04 2.15
N SER A 81 -8.28 -6.64 2.08
CA SER A 81 -9.18 -6.76 3.22
C SER A 81 -9.01 -8.14 3.84
N PHE A 82 -8.42 -8.18 5.04
CA PHE A 82 -8.20 -9.45 5.73
C PHE A 82 -9.50 -10.03 6.29
N HIS A 83 -9.64 -11.32 6.14
CA HIS A 83 -10.68 -12.14 6.76
C HIS A 83 -10.11 -13.50 7.14
N VAL A 84 -10.90 -14.35 7.81
CA VAL A 84 -10.42 -15.62 8.35
C VAL A 84 -9.85 -16.59 7.31
N ASN A 85 -10.18 -16.41 6.03
CA ASN A 85 -9.70 -17.24 4.93
C ASN A 85 -8.56 -16.58 4.12
N THR A 86 -8.13 -15.38 4.47
CA THR A 86 -7.00 -14.73 3.80
C THR A 86 -5.70 -15.43 4.19
N ASP A 87 -4.99 -15.95 3.21
CA ASP A 87 -3.73 -16.68 3.37
C ASP A 87 -2.58 -16.00 2.60
N SER A 88 -1.39 -16.60 2.68
CA SER A 88 -0.20 -16.09 2.00
C SER A 88 -0.36 -16.02 0.48
N SER A 89 -1.07 -16.97 -0.12
CA SER A 89 -1.30 -17.00 -1.57
C SER A 89 -2.17 -15.83 -2.04
N THR A 90 -3.11 -15.37 -1.21
CA THR A 90 -3.92 -14.17 -1.48
C THR A 90 -3.03 -12.92 -1.60
N LEU A 91 -1.99 -12.82 -0.78
CA LEU A 91 -1.10 -11.66 -0.71
C LEU A 91 -0.06 -11.64 -1.82
N ILE A 92 0.58 -12.78 -2.06
CA ILE A 92 1.74 -12.91 -2.95
C ILE A 92 1.31 -13.33 -4.35
N GLY A 93 0.38 -14.27 -4.45
CA GLY A 93 -0.12 -14.81 -5.71
C GLY A 93 -0.13 -16.34 -5.75
N THR A 94 -0.72 -16.84 -6.80
CA THR A 94 -0.87 -18.27 -7.06
C THR A 94 -0.44 -18.59 -8.47
N ASP A 95 0.06 -19.82 -8.67
CA ASP A 95 0.31 -20.35 -10.00
C ASP A 95 -1.03 -20.65 -10.68
N THR A 96 -1.17 -20.17 -11.90
CA THR A 96 -2.32 -20.44 -12.75
C THR A 96 -1.87 -21.11 -14.03
N PHE A 97 -2.66 -22.08 -14.48
CA PHE A 97 -2.43 -22.75 -15.75
C PHE A 97 -3.25 -22.06 -16.84
N THR A 98 -2.57 -21.41 -17.77
CA THR A 98 -3.23 -20.69 -18.86
C THR A 98 -2.47 -20.90 -20.18
N GLY A 99 -3.17 -21.30 -21.23
CA GLY A 99 -2.57 -21.46 -22.55
C GLY A 99 -1.47 -22.53 -22.64
N GLY A 100 -1.53 -23.56 -21.80
CA GLY A 100 -0.54 -24.64 -21.75
C GLY A 100 0.69 -24.34 -20.92
N GLU A 101 0.73 -23.20 -20.24
CA GLU A 101 1.85 -22.77 -19.40
C GLU A 101 1.39 -22.46 -17.97
N VAL A 102 2.28 -22.72 -17.00
CA VAL A 102 2.10 -22.27 -15.61
C VAL A 102 2.61 -20.84 -15.50
N ARG A 103 1.75 -19.93 -15.06
CA ARG A 103 2.10 -18.52 -14.82
C ARG A 103 1.71 -18.10 -13.41
N LEU A 104 2.59 -17.37 -12.75
CA LEU A 104 2.31 -16.78 -11.46
C LEU A 104 1.35 -15.59 -11.63
N ARG A 105 0.14 -15.69 -11.07
CA ARG A 105 -0.76 -14.55 -10.92
C ARG A 105 -0.44 -13.85 -9.61
N ARG A 106 0.22 -12.70 -9.68
CA ARG A 106 0.68 -11.95 -8.52
C ARG A 106 -0.47 -11.37 -7.72
N GLY A 107 -0.37 -11.49 -6.40
CA GLY A 107 -1.29 -10.86 -5.46
C GLY A 107 -0.96 -9.38 -5.19
N PRO A 108 -1.83 -8.69 -4.43
CA PRO A 108 -1.70 -7.24 -4.23
C PRO A 108 -0.41 -6.81 -3.51
N VAL A 109 0.11 -7.59 -2.58
CA VAL A 109 1.38 -7.27 -1.89
C VAL A 109 2.56 -7.36 -2.86
N ALA A 110 2.62 -8.42 -3.67
CA ALA A 110 3.65 -8.58 -4.69
C ALA A 110 3.58 -7.49 -5.75
N LEU A 111 2.39 -7.11 -6.20
CA LEU A 111 2.19 -6.03 -7.15
C LEU A 111 2.58 -4.66 -6.58
N ALA A 112 2.24 -4.38 -5.32
CA ALA A 112 2.65 -3.15 -4.66
C ALA A 112 4.18 -3.05 -4.56
N ALA A 113 4.85 -4.15 -4.23
CA ALA A 113 6.32 -4.20 -4.18
C ALA A 113 6.94 -4.03 -5.57
N GLN A 114 6.38 -4.65 -6.59
CA GLN A 114 6.87 -4.58 -7.97
C GLN A 114 6.79 -3.17 -8.55
N TYR A 115 5.67 -2.48 -8.34
CA TYR A 115 5.40 -1.17 -8.94
C TYR A 115 5.63 0.01 -7.98
N GLY A 116 6.08 -0.26 -6.76
CA GLY A 116 6.30 0.77 -5.75
C GLY A 116 5.00 1.45 -5.30
N GLY A 117 3.94 0.67 -5.16
CA GLY A 117 2.62 1.16 -4.80
C GLY A 117 2.39 1.27 -3.30
N PHE A 118 1.28 1.90 -2.97
CA PHE A 118 0.72 1.84 -1.62
C PHE A 118 -0.02 0.52 -1.44
N CYS A 119 0.38 -0.26 -0.46
CA CYS A 119 -0.34 -1.46 -0.07
C CYS A 119 -1.17 -1.16 1.18
N ILE A 120 -2.48 -1.15 1.05
CA ILE A 120 -3.41 -0.88 2.14
C ILE A 120 -3.87 -2.22 2.71
N LEU A 121 -3.47 -2.50 3.94
CA LEU A 121 -3.81 -3.72 4.66
C LEU A 121 -4.94 -3.43 5.64
N ASP A 122 -6.17 -3.62 5.19
CA ASP A 122 -7.37 -3.35 5.99
C ASP A 122 -7.75 -4.58 6.83
N GLU A 123 -8.25 -4.34 8.04
CA GLU A 123 -8.63 -5.39 8.99
C GLU A 123 -7.48 -6.38 9.30
N ILE A 124 -6.27 -5.87 9.47
CA ILE A 124 -5.07 -6.70 9.67
C ILE A 124 -5.12 -7.58 10.92
N ASN A 125 -5.95 -7.21 11.90
CA ASN A 125 -6.24 -8.00 13.09
C ASN A 125 -6.87 -9.38 12.77
N MET A 126 -7.46 -9.54 11.58
CA MET A 126 -8.03 -10.80 11.10
C MET A 126 -7.03 -11.71 10.42
N ALA A 127 -5.78 -11.27 10.25
CA ALA A 127 -4.75 -12.01 9.52
C ALA A 127 -4.37 -13.31 10.23
N LYS A 128 -4.23 -14.39 9.45
CA LYS A 128 -3.68 -15.67 9.92
C LYS A 128 -2.16 -15.60 10.09
N ASN A 129 -1.61 -16.54 10.85
CA ASN A 129 -0.16 -16.62 11.10
C ASN A 129 0.68 -16.74 9.83
N ASP A 130 0.24 -17.50 8.82
CA ASP A 130 0.97 -17.64 7.56
C ASP A 130 0.99 -16.33 6.76
N ALA A 131 -0.11 -15.60 6.73
CA ALA A 131 -0.18 -14.28 6.11
C ALA A 131 0.72 -13.26 6.82
N VAL A 132 0.71 -13.26 8.15
CA VAL A 132 1.59 -12.40 8.97
C VAL A 132 3.06 -12.71 8.70
N ALA A 133 3.43 -13.99 8.60
CA ALA A 133 4.80 -14.40 8.32
C ALA A 133 5.33 -13.83 6.99
N VAL A 134 4.50 -13.84 5.95
CA VAL A 134 4.85 -13.24 4.64
C VAL A 134 5.05 -11.72 4.76
N LEU A 135 4.20 -11.05 5.53
CA LEU A 135 4.29 -9.61 5.73
C LEU A 135 5.51 -9.19 6.54
N HIS A 136 5.99 -10.01 7.46
CA HIS A 136 7.15 -9.69 8.29
C HIS A 136 8.37 -9.26 7.47
N SER A 137 8.77 -10.06 6.50
CA SER A 137 9.94 -9.74 5.67
C SER A 137 9.73 -8.55 4.74
N ALA A 138 8.49 -8.32 4.32
CA ALA A 138 8.14 -7.17 3.49
C ALA A 138 8.12 -5.85 4.26
N LEU A 139 7.71 -5.87 5.53
CA LEU A 139 7.51 -4.68 6.35
C LEU A 139 8.69 -4.34 7.26
N ASP A 140 9.59 -5.30 7.52
CA ASP A 140 10.78 -5.05 8.33
C ASP A 140 11.93 -4.45 7.48
N TYR A 141 13.12 -4.35 8.07
CA TYR A 141 14.29 -3.78 7.42
C TYR A 141 14.75 -4.53 6.16
N ARG A 142 14.39 -5.80 6.02
CA ARG A 142 14.77 -6.62 4.86
C ARG A 142 14.04 -6.21 3.58
N ARG A 143 12.79 -5.77 3.68
CA ARG A 143 11.96 -5.35 2.52
C ARG A 143 11.93 -6.38 1.40
N LEU A 144 11.87 -7.67 1.75
CA LEU A 144 11.89 -8.79 0.83
C LEU A 144 10.57 -9.54 0.83
N ILE A 145 10.20 -10.03 -0.35
CA ILE A 145 9.09 -10.95 -0.55
C ILE A 145 9.61 -12.14 -1.33
N ASP A 146 9.52 -13.32 -0.76
CA ASP A 146 9.79 -14.57 -1.47
C ASP A 146 8.56 -14.99 -2.29
N VAL A 147 8.78 -15.17 -3.54
CA VAL A 147 7.73 -15.51 -4.50
C VAL A 147 7.91 -16.92 -5.02
#